data_eaf13085f91ff0830ea652f40ad22341
#
_entry.id   eaf13085f91ff0830ea652f40ad22341
#
_cell.length_a   1.000
_cell.length_b   1.000
_cell.length_c   1.000
_cell.angle_alpha   90.00
_cell.angle_beta   90.00
_cell.angle_gamma   90.00
#
_symmetry.space_group_name_H-M   'P 1'
#
loop_
_entity.id
_entity.type
_entity.pdbx_description
1 polymer ?
#
loop_
_entity_poly.entity_id
_entity_poly.type
_entity_poly.pdbx_seq_one_letter_code
_entity_poly.pdbx_strand_id
1 'polypeptide(L)'
;MKKRVVVGLSGGVDSSVAAYLLKEQGYDVIGLFMKNWHDDSVTISDECPWLEDSNDAMLVAEKLGIPFQTVDLSEEYKERIVDYMFREYQMGRTPNPDVLCNREIKFDVFMKIALGLGADFVATGHYCRKGTIEKDGKEIYQLLAGKDPNKDQSYFLCQLSQEQLSKTLFPIGELLKPEVRKIASEQNLITAEKRDSQGLCFIGKVRLPEFLQQQLAPKDGII
;
A
#
# COMPACT_ATOMS: atom_id res chain seq x y z
N MET A 1 11.62 18.87 -17.89
CA MET A 1 11.35 17.40 -17.91
C MET A 1 10.09 17.13 -17.11
N LYS A 2 9.29 16.12 -17.49
CA LYS A 2 8.16 15.68 -16.65
C LYS A 2 8.71 15.06 -15.36
N LYS A 3 8.06 15.34 -14.22
CA LYS A 3 8.40 14.66 -12.97
C LYS A 3 7.96 13.20 -13.04
N ARG A 4 8.81 12.30 -12.58
CA ARG A 4 8.55 10.86 -12.58
C ARG A 4 7.91 10.42 -11.26
N VAL A 5 6.88 9.61 -11.35
CA VAL A 5 6.19 9.05 -10.19
C VAL A 5 6.10 7.54 -10.33
N VAL A 6 6.54 6.84 -9.30
CA VAL A 6 6.30 5.41 -9.18
C VAL A 6 5.06 5.19 -8.31
N VAL A 7 4.07 4.50 -8.87
CA VAL A 7 2.82 4.16 -8.18
C VAL A 7 2.87 2.71 -7.70
N GLY A 8 2.64 2.49 -6.42
CA GLY A 8 2.41 1.17 -5.87
C GLY A 8 1.05 0.64 -6.35
N LEU A 9 1.04 -0.13 -7.44
CA LEU A 9 -0.14 -0.80 -7.97
C LEU A 9 -0.39 -2.09 -7.21
N SER A 10 -1.49 -2.17 -6.48
CA SER A 10 -1.85 -3.34 -5.66
C SER A 10 -2.88 -4.26 -6.34
N GLY A 11 -3.24 -4.01 -7.59
CA GLY A 11 -4.34 -4.71 -8.25
C GLY A 11 -5.73 -4.31 -7.75
N GLY A 12 -5.85 -3.30 -6.90
CA GLY A 12 -7.10 -2.75 -6.40
C GLY A 12 -7.51 -1.46 -7.11
N VAL A 13 -8.79 -1.09 -6.99
CA VAL A 13 -9.37 0.09 -7.65
C VAL A 13 -8.70 1.40 -7.24
N ASP A 14 -8.31 1.54 -5.98
CA ASP A 14 -7.76 2.78 -5.43
C ASP A 14 -6.39 3.12 -6.02
N SER A 15 -5.49 2.14 -6.10
CA SER A 15 -4.18 2.32 -6.74
C SER A 15 -4.28 2.51 -8.26
N SER A 16 -5.26 1.86 -8.89
CA SER A 16 -5.52 2.01 -10.32
C SER A 16 -5.95 3.44 -10.68
N VAL A 17 -6.89 4.00 -9.91
CA VAL A 17 -7.33 5.38 -10.09
C VAL A 17 -6.23 6.37 -9.73
N ALA A 18 -5.42 6.09 -8.70
CA ALA A 18 -4.27 6.92 -8.36
C ALA A 18 -3.29 7.05 -9.55
N ALA A 19 -2.97 5.93 -10.22
CA ALA A 19 -2.12 5.91 -11.41
C ALA A 19 -2.73 6.69 -12.58
N TYR A 20 -4.02 6.48 -12.83
CA TYR A 20 -4.76 7.21 -13.86
C TYR A 20 -4.69 8.72 -13.64
N LEU A 21 -5.03 9.20 -12.44
CA LEU A 21 -5.03 10.63 -12.11
C LEU A 21 -3.66 11.28 -12.28
N LEU A 22 -2.59 10.60 -11.87
CA LEU A 22 -1.23 11.10 -12.05
C LEU A 22 -0.83 11.19 -13.52
N LYS A 23 -1.24 10.22 -14.33
CA LYS A 23 -1.02 10.27 -15.77
C LYS A 23 -1.74 11.46 -16.41
N GLU A 24 -3.03 11.69 -16.06
CA GLU A 24 -3.80 12.85 -16.52
C GLU A 24 -3.19 14.18 -16.07
N GLN A 25 -2.58 14.22 -14.90
CA GLN A 25 -1.83 15.39 -14.40
C GLN A 25 -0.50 15.61 -15.12
N GLY A 26 -0.13 14.73 -16.05
CA GLY A 26 1.05 14.87 -16.91
C GLY A 26 2.35 14.33 -16.33
N TYR A 27 2.32 13.56 -15.24
CA TYR A 27 3.49 12.88 -14.73
C TYR A 27 3.99 11.77 -15.67
N ASP A 28 5.28 11.45 -15.57
CA ASP A 28 5.88 10.22 -16.12
C ASP A 28 5.65 9.10 -15.10
N VAL A 29 4.62 8.28 -15.33
CA VAL A 29 4.13 7.29 -14.35
C VAL A 29 4.69 5.92 -14.65
N ILE A 30 5.21 5.24 -13.62
CA ILE A 30 5.61 3.83 -13.64
C ILE A 30 4.78 3.09 -12.58
N GLY A 31 4.19 1.97 -12.94
CA GLY A 31 3.52 1.06 -12.02
C GLY A 31 4.49 0.02 -11.44
N LEU A 32 4.52 -0.13 -10.12
CA LEU A 32 5.22 -1.24 -9.48
C LEU A 32 4.23 -2.03 -8.62
N PHE A 33 4.23 -3.35 -8.79
CA PHE A 33 3.55 -4.27 -7.90
C PHE A 33 4.53 -4.85 -6.88
N MET A 34 4.14 -4.85 -5.59
CA MET A 34 4.94 -5.43 -4.51
C MET A 34 4.43 -6.84 -4.21
N LYS A 35 5.26 -7.85 -4.47
CA LYS A 35 5.05 -9.19 -3.96
C LYS A 35 5.67 -9.26 -2.57
N ASN A 36 4.84 -9.18 -1.54
CA ASN A 36 5.31 -9.06 -0.14
C ASN A 36 5.22 -10.34 0.66
N TRP A 37 4.46 -11.33 0.19
CA TRP A 37 4.32 -12.60 0.90
C TRP A 37 4.22 -13.76 -0.07
N HIS A 38 4.96 -14.81 0.22
CA HIS A 38 4.84 -16.10 -0.39
C HIS A 38 5.32 -17.14 0.61
N ASP A 39 4.40 -17.84 1.23
CA ASP A 39 4.71 -18.97 2.09
C ASP A 39 3.67 -20.06 1.84
N ASP A 40 4.09 -21.13 1.17
CA ASP A 40 3.26 -22.26 0.81
C ASP A 40 2.76 -23.04 2.05
N SER A 41 3.43 -22.87 3.20
CA SER A 41 3.07 -23.55 4.45
C SER A 41 1.91 -22.89 5.18
N VAL A 42 1.55 -21.65 4.80
CA VAL A 42 0.60 -20.78 5.51
C VAL A 42 -0.63 -20.44 4.68
N THR A 43 -0.60 -20.66 3.39
CA THR A 43 -1.73 -20.42 2.48
C THR A 43 -2.80 -21.48 2.71
N ILE A 44 -3.97 -21.05 3.20
CA ILE A 44 -5.14 -21.92 3.47
C ILE A 44 -5.84 -22.35 2.15
N SER A 45 -5.46 -21.79 1.02
CA SER A 45 -5.98 -22.13 -0.32
C SER A 45 -4.84 -22.36 -1.30
N ASP A 46 -5.01 -23.31 -2.23
CA ASP A 46 -4.10 -23.56 -3.36
C ASP A 46 -4.00 -22.38 -4.35
N GLU A 47 -4.68 -21.28 -4.09
CA GLU A 47 -4.65 -20.05 -4.89
C GLU A 47 -3.63 -19.09 -4.33
N CYS A 48 -2.70 -18.63 -5.17
CA CYS A 48 -1.75 -17.56 -4.87
C CYS A 48 -2.45 -16.19 -4.99
N PRO A 49 -2.92 -15.56 -3.89
CA PRO A 49 -3.72 -14.32 -3.97
C PRO A 49 -2.98 -13.17 -4.68
N TRP A 50 -1.65 -13.13 -4.56
CA TRP A 50 -0.83 -12.11 -5.20
C TRP A 50 -0.78 -12.21 -6.73
N LEU A 51 -1.02 -13.41 -7.30
CA LEU A 51 -0.94 -13.61 -8.75
C LEU A 51 -2.09 -12.91 -9.47
N GLU A 52 -3.33 -13.05 -8.95
CA GLU A 52 -4.50 -12.35 -9.46
C GLU A 52 -4.32 -10.83 -9.34
N ASP A 53 -3.93 -10.35 -8.18
CA ASP A 53 -3.68 -8.93 -7.94
C ASP A 53 -2.56 -8.37 -8.84
N SER A 54 -1.49 -9.13 -9.07
CA SER A 54 -0.41 -8.75 -9.98
C SER A 54 -0.88 -8.69 -11.44
N ASN A 55 -1.71 -9.64 -11.87
CA ASN A 55 -2.29 -9.64 -13.21
C ASN A 55 -3.22 -8.43 -13.40
N ASP A 56 -4.08 -8.13 -12.43
CA ASP A 56 -4.94 -6.96 -12.48
C ASP A 56 -4.13 -5.66 -12.54
N ALA A 57 -3.06 -5.55 -11.74
CA ALA A 57 -2.16 -4.40 -11.78
C ALA A 57 -1.46 -4.24 -13.14
N MET A 58 -1.04 -5.36 -13.74
CA MET A 58 -0.44 -5.37 -15.08
C MET A 58 -1.44 -4.92 -16.15
N LEU A 59 -2.66 -5.43 -16.12
CA LEU A 59 -3.72 -5.06 -17.08
C LEU A 59 -4.12 -3.58 -16.93
N VAL A 60 -4.13 -3.04 -15.71
CA VAL A 60 -4.31 -1.60 -15.47
C VAL A 60 -3.18 -0.80 -16.09
N ALA A 61 -1.93 -1.22 -15.88
CA ALA A 61 -0.77 -0.52 -16.44
C ALA A 61 -0.78 -0.55 -17.97
N GLU A 62 -1.12 -1.70 -18.57
CA GLU A 62 -1.30 -1.83 -20.03
C GLU A 62 -2.41 -0.90 -20.54
N LYS A 63 -3.59 -0.90 -19.91
CA LYS A 63 -4.70 -0.01 -20.24
C LYS A 63 -4.29 1.46 -20.17
N LEU A 64 -3.49 1.83 -19.18
CA LEU A 64 -2.99 3.19 -19.02
C LEU A 64 -1.78 3.49 -19.91
N GLY A 65 -1.18 2.51 -20.58
CA GLY A 65 0.03 2.68 -21.39
C GLY A 65 1.22 3.18 -20.57
N ILE A 66 1.40 2.65 -19.35
CA ILE A 66 2.51 2.97 -18.45
C ILE A 66 3.42 1.74 -18.27
N PRO A 67 4.72 1.91 -18.08
CA PRO A 67 5.62 0.82 -17.73
C PRO A 67 5.18 0.14 -16.43
N PHE A 68 5.37 -1.17 -16.36
CA PHE A 68 5.00 -1.98 -15.19
C PHE A 68 6.10 -2.99 -14.86
N GLN A 69 6.33 -3.19 -13.57
CA GLN A 69 7.24 -4.20 -13.04
C GLN A 69 6.74 -4.74 -11.70
N THR A 70 7.00 -6.02 -11.44
CA THR A 70 6.83 -6.63 -10.12
C THR A 70 8.17 -6.63 -9.39
N VAL A 71 8.15 -6.28 -8.11
CA VAL A 71 9.29 -6.39 -7.19
C VAL A 71 8.97 -7.39 -6.10
N ASP A 72 9.87 -8.31 -5.83
CA ASP A 72 9.74 -9.27 -4.74
C ASP A 72 10.36 -8.70 -3.47
N LEU A 73 9.54 -8.51 -2.45
CA LEU A 73 9.90 -7.98 -1.13
C LEU A 73 9.55 -8.99 -0.03
N SER A 74 9.45 -10.28 -0.38
CA SER A 74 8.98 -11.33 0.54
C SER A 74 9.93 -11.49 1.72
N GLU A 75 11.24 -11.39 1.51
CA GLU A 75 12.24 -11.50 2.57
C GLU A 75 12.15 -10.31 3.53
N GLU A 76 12.14 -9.09 3.00
CA GLU A 76 12.03 -7.88 3.82
C GLU A 76 10.72 -7.84 4.59
N TYR A 77 9.63 -8.28 3.97
CA TYR A 77 8.32 -8.35 4.61
C TYR A 77 8.33 -9.37 5.75
N LYS A 78 8.90 -10.55 5.52
CA LYS A 78 9.04 -11.58 6.54
C LYS A 78 9.82 -11.06 7.74
N GLU A 79 11.03 -10.55 7.53
CA GLU A 79 11.90 -10.09 8.61
C GLU A 79 11.33 -8.92 9.39
N ARG A 80 10.80 -7.91 8.69
CA ARG A 80 10.40 -6.64 9.30
C ARG A 80 8.98 -6.64 9.84
N ILE A 81 8.08 -7.42 9.25
CA ILE A 81 6.65 -7.42 9.60
C ILE A 81 6.25 -8.71 10.31
N VAL A 82 6.47 -9.87 9.67
CA VAL A 82 5.96 -11.15 10.20
C VAL A 82 6.71 -11.56 11.45
N ASP A 83 8.03 -11.56 11.43
CA ASP A 83 8.86 -11.95 12.58
C ASP A 83 8.67 -10.96 13.75
N TYR A 84 8.48 -9.68 13.47
CA TYR A 84 8.10 -8.69 14.47
C TYR A 84 6.73 -9.01 15.07
N MET A 85 5.74 -9.31 14.26
CA MET A 85 4.39 -9.61 14.70
C MET A 85 4.37 -10.83 15.64
N PHE A 86 5.04 -11.92 15.28
CA PHE A 86 5.15 -13.10 16.13
C PHE A 86 5.84 -12.81 17.45
N ARG A 87 6.94 -12.06 17.44
CA ARG A 87 7.67 -11.66 18.66
C ARG A 87 6.80 -10.82 19.59
N GLU A 88 6.02 -9.88 19.08
CA GLU A 88 5.13 -9.05 19.90
C GLU A 88 4.01 -9.89 20.55
N TYR A 89 3.35 -10.75 19.78
CA TYR A 89 2.35 -11.66 20.33
C TYR A 89 2.93 -12.63 21.36
N GLN A 90 4.14 -13.13 21.14
CA GLN A 90 4.83 -14.00 22.10
C GLN A 90 5.07 -13.30 23.45
N MET A 91 5.31 -11.99 23.41
CA MET A 91 5.45 -11.13 24.59
C MET A 91 4.12 -10.63 25.16
N GLY A 92 2.97 -11.10 24.66
CA GLY A 92 1.65 -10.69 25.11
C GLY A 92 1.21 -9.30 24.65
N ARG A 93 1.86 -8.73 23.63
CA ARG A 93 1.50 -7.44 23.05
C ARG A 93 0.77 -7.63 21.73
N THR A 94 -0.14 -6.71 21.40
CA THR A 94 -0.86 -6.71 20.13
C THR A 94 -0.20 -5.72 19.17
N PRO A 95 0.55 -6.16 18.15
CA PRO A 95 1.17 -5.28 17.17
C PRO A 95 0.15 -4.74 16.17
N ASN A 96 0.51 -3.65 15.49
CA ASN A 96 -0.21 -3.18 14.31
C ASN A 96 0.68 -3.37 13.06
N PRO A 97 0.55 -4.51 12.36
CA PRO A 97 1.37 -4.81 11.19
C PRO A 97 1.10 -3.87 10.01
N ASP A 98 -0.11 -3.28 9.90
CA ASP A 98 -0.43 -2.38 8.80
C ASP A 98 0.32 -1.05 8.90
N VAL A 99 0.41 -0.47 10.11
CA VAL A 99 1.23 0.74 10.35
C VAL A 99 2.69 0.43 10.07
N LEU A 100 3.18 -0.73 10.52
CA LEU A 100 4.56 -1.14 10.31
C LEU A 100 4.87 -1.38 8.83
N CYS A 101 3.97 -2.06 8.10
CA CYS A 101 4.10 -2.30 6.67
C CYS A 101 4.21 -0.98 5.88
N ASN A 102 3.42 0.02 6.22
CA ASN A 102 3.54 1.33 5.59
C ASN A 102 4.91 1.95 5.87
N ARG A 103 5.37 1.97 7.13
CA ARG A 103 6.66 2.57 7.50
C ARG A 103 7.85 1.83 6.87
N GLU A 104 7.91 0.49 6.99
CA GLU A 104 9.10 -0.30 6.71
C GLU A 104 9.16 -0.79 5.25
N ILE A 105 8.00 -1.12 4.66
CA ILE A 105 7.95 -1.72 3.32
C ILE A 105 7.59 -0.66 2.28
N LYS A 106 6.41 -0.03 2.37
CA LYS A 106 5.94 0.88 1.31
C LYS A 106 6.74 2.18 1.24
N PHE A 107 7.04 2.79 2.38
CA PHE A 107 7.70 4.10 2.42
C PHE A 107 9.17 4.02 2.87
N ASP A 108 9.75 2.82 2.96
CA ASP A 108 11.19 2.62 3.09
C ASP A 108 11.73 1.78 1.93
N VAL A 109 11.56 0.46 1.94
CA VAL A 109 12.14 -0.43 0.92
C VAL A 109 11.66 -0.10 -0.48
N PHE A 110 10.33 -0.08 -0.68
CA PHE A 110 9.73 0.22 -1.98
C PHE A 110 10.07 1.65 -2.44
N MET A 111 10.05 2.63 -1.53
CA MET A 111 10.45 4.00 -1.86
C MET A 111 11.91 4.07 -2.34
N LYS A 112 12.84 3.36 -1.70
CA LYS A 112 14.25 3.29 -2.12
C LYS A 112 14.39 2.70 -3.52
N ILE A 113 13.66 1.64 -3.83
CA ILE A 113 13.62 1.04 -5.17
C ILE A 113 13.09 2.06 -6.19
N ALA A 114 11.97 2.71 -5.89
CA ALA A 114 11.38 3.72 -6.76
C ALA A 114 12.32 4.89 -7.05
N LEU A 115 12.98 5.41 -6.02
CA LEU A 115 13.97 6.48 -6.17
C LEU A 115 15.19 6.01 -6.99
N GLY A 116 15.62 4.74 -6.82
CA GLY A 116 16.65 4.12 -7.63
C GLY A 116 16.30 4.00 -9.12
N LEU A 117 15.00 3.93 -9.45
CA LEU A 117 14.49 4.01 -10.83
C LEU A 117 14.39 5.46 -11.36
N GLY A 118 14.89 6.43 -10.61
CA GLY A 118 14.86 7.84 -10.96
C GLY A 118 13.51 8.52 -10.73
N ALA A 119 12.69 8.01 -9.81
CA ALA A 119 11.44 8.67 -9.43
C ALA A 119 11.71 9.93 -8.60
N ASP A 120 10.94 10.99 -8.86
CA ASP A 120 10.87 12.18 -8.02
C ASP A 120 9.94 11.92 -6.82
N PHE A 121 8.90 11.11 -7.03
CA PHE A 121 7.87 10.79 -6.03
C PHE A 121 7.45 9.33 -6.08
N VAL A 122 6.93 8.88 -4.94
CA VAL A 122 6.16 7.64 -4.80
C VAL A 122 4.70 7.99 -4.57
N ALA A 123 3.78 7.24 -5.16
CA ALA A 123 2.35 7.42 -4.94
C ALA A 123 1.67 6.12 -4.54
N THR A 124 0.61 6.24 -3.77
CA THR A 124 -0.22 5.12 -3.32
C THR A 124 -1.70 5.47 -3.37
N GLY A 125 -2.56 4.46 -3.36
CA GLY A 125 -4.01 4.60 -3.28
C GLY A 125 -4.55 4.83 -1.87
N HIS A 126 -3.83 5.53 -0.98
CA HIS A 126 -4.33 5.83 0.35
C HIS A 126 -5.26 7.05 0.36
N TYR A 127 -6.35 6.93 1.14
CA TYR A 127 -7.27 8.01 1.42
C TYR A 127 -6.72 8.90 2.53
N CYS A 128 -5.76 9.72 2.19
CA CYS A 128 -5.19 10.76 3.05
C CYS A 128 -4.68 11.91 2.18
N ARG A 129 -4.37 13.04 2.78
CA ARG A 129 -3.90 14.23 2.09
C ARG A 129 -2.57 14.69 2.64
N LYS A 130 -1.83 15.41 1.81
CA LYS A 130 -0.59 16.05 2.22
C LYS A 130 -0.74 17.56 2.14
N GLY A 131 -0.51 18.23 3.27
CA GLY A 131 -0.37 19.68 3.34
C GLY A 131 1.09 20.10 3.47
N THR A 132 1.35 21.37 3.23
CA THR A 132 2.65 21.99 3.45
C THR A 132 2.46 23.30 4.18
N ILE A 133 3.25 23.51 5.23
CA ILE A 133 3.33 24.77 5.95
C ILE A 133 4.78 25.23 6.05
N GLU A 134 5.00 26.50 6.15
CA GLU A 134 6.30 27.07 6.50
C GLU A 134 6.36 27.33 7.99
N LYS A 135 7.40 26.83 8.66
CA LYS A 135 7.67 27.10 10.08
C LYS A 135 9.17 27.30 10.27
N ASP A 136 9.53 28.42 10.87
CA ASP A 136 10.94 28.80 11.16
C ASP A 136 11.84 28.74 9.89
N GLY A 137 11.31 29.20 8.74
CA GLY A 137 12.01 29.18 7.45
C GLY A 137 12.19 27.79 6.85
N LYS A 138 11.53 26.77 7.36
CA LYS A 138 11.56 25.39 6.86
C LYS A 138 10.19 24.96 6.36
N GLU A 139 10.18 24.26 5.23
CA GLU A 139 8.99 23.58 4.74
C GLU A 139 8.71 22.33 5.59
N ILE A 140 7.51 22.24 6.12
CA ILE A 140 7.02 21.11 6.93
C ILE A 140 5.85 20.47 6.22
N TYR A 141 5.96 19.17 5.97
CA TYR A 141 4.88 18.37 5.37
C TYR A 141 3.95 17.86 6.46
N GLN A 142 2.65 18.03 6.22
CA GLN A 142 1.60 17.58 7.12
C GLN A 142 0.89 16.39 6.50
N LEU A 143 0.69 15.33 7.28
CA LEU A 143 -0.24 14.26 6.96
C LEU A 143 -1.63 14.69 7.44
N LEU A 144 -2.57 14.77 6.52
CA LEU A 144 -3.95 15.21 6.77
C LEU A 144 -4.94 14.08 6.53
N ALA A 145 -6.04 14.06 7.26
CA ALA A 145 -7.14 13.13 7.01
C ALA A 145 -7.65 13.21 5.57
N GLY A 146 -8.06 12.09 5.00
CA GLY A 146 -8.73 12.04 3.70
C GLY A 146 -10.04 12.82 3.70
N LYS A 147 -10.53 13.18 2.51
CA LYS A 147 -11.84 13.83 2.36
C LYS A 147 -13.00 12.90 2.73
N ASP A 148 -12.84 11.59 2.48
CA ASP A 148 -13.83 10.57 2.83
C ASP A 148 -13.66 10.14 4.29
N PRO A 149 -14.56 10.52 5.21
CA PRO A 149 -14.43 10.16 6.63
C PRO A 149 -14.62 8.68 6.90
N ASN A 150 -15.27 7.94 5.96
CA ASN A 150 -15.47 6.49 6.09
C ASN A 150 -14.27 5.68 5.57
N LYS A 151 -13.34 6.34 4.88
CA LYS A 151 -12.19 5.70 4.24
C LYS A 151 -10.86 6.32 4.66
N ASP A 152 -10.85 7.30 5.55
CA ASP A 152 -9.61 7.92 6.03
C ASP A 152 -8.61 6.85 6.50
N GLN A 153 -7.40 6.91 5.95
CA GLN A 153 -6.31 5.99 6.21
C GLN A 153 -5.08 6.69 6.78
N SER A 154 -5.22 7.96 7.18
CA SER A 154 -4.10 8.74 7.72
C SER A 154 -3.47 8.09 8.95
N TYR A 155 -4.25 7.39 9.78
CA TYR A 155 -3.75 6.70 10.97
C TYR A 155 -2.76 5.56 10.64
N PHE A 156 -2.89 4.89 9.49
CA PHE A 156 -1.92 3.89 9.05
C PHE A 156 -0.56 4.48 8.68
N LEU A 157 -0.52 5.78 8.42
CA LEU A 157 0.66 6.52 7.96
C LEU A 157 1.27 7.41 9.04
N CYS A 158 0.79 7.30 10.29
CA CYS A 158 1.20 8.16 11.40
C CYS A 158 2.71 8.09 11.76
N GLN A 159 3.42 7.09 11.27
CA GLN A 159 4.85 6.90 11.51
C GLN A 159 5.74 7.35 10.34
N LEU A 160 5.18 7.99 9.31
CA LEU A 160 5.99 8.51 8.21
C LEU A 160 6.83 9.71 8.64
N SER A 161 8.10 9.71 8.25
CA SER A 161 9.01 10.83 8.47
C SER A 161 8.74 12.00 7.52
N GLN A 162 9.30 13.16 7.81
CA GLN A 162 9.23 14.33 6.93
C GLN A 162 9.87 14.06 5.56
N GLU A 163 10.98 13.33 5.54
CA GLU A 163 11.63 12.91 4.30
C GLU A 163 10.71 12.03 3.45
N GLN A 164 10.09 11.02 4.05
CA GLN A 164 9.14 10.13 3.37
C GLN A 164 7.92 10.91 2.86
N LEU A 165 7.32 11.77 3.67
CA LEU A 165 6.19 12.61 3.27
C LEU A 165 6.55 13.57 2.13
N SER A 166 7.75 14.14 2.13
CA SER A 166 8.20 15.05 1.07
C SER A 166 8.15 14.39 -0.31
N LYS A 167 8.46 13.10 -0.37
CA LYS A 167 8.53 12.28 -1.59
C LYS A 167 7.25 11.51 -1.91
N THR A 168 6.17 11.70 -1.15
CA THR A 168 4.93 10.93 -1.29
C THR A 168 3.80 11.77 -1.88
N LEU A 169 2.99 11.14 -2.75
CA LEU A 169 1.74 11.69 -3.28
C LEU A 169 0.57 10.78 -2.92
N PHE A 170 -0.58 11.40 -2.64
CA PHE A 170 -1.84 10.73 -2.34
C PHE A 170 -2.94 11.21 -3.30
N PRO A 171 -2.97 10.70 -4.54
CA PRO A 171 -3.78 11.28 -5.61
C PRO A 171 -5.29 11.23 -5.37
N ILE A 172 -5.77 10.26 -4.59
CA ILE A 172 -7.19 10.06 -4.30
C ILE A 172 -7.66 10.65 -2.98
N GLY A 173 -6.77 11.32 -2.24
CA GLY A 173 -7.07 11.84 -0.90
C GLY A 173 -8.17 12.91 -0.86
N GLU A 174 -8.43 13.61 -1.95
CA GLU A 174 -9.51 14.60 -2.11
C GLU A 174 -10.82 14.01 -2.69
N LEU A 175 -10.88 12.68 -2.86
CA LEU A 175 -12.03 11.98 -3.45
C LEU A 175 -12.77 11.15 -2.40
N LEU A 176 -14.08 11.03 -2.59
CA LEU A 176 -14.90 10.04 -1.90
C LEU A 176 -14.78 8.67 -2.62
N LYS A 177 -14.95 7.58 -1.89
CA LYS A 177 -14.90 6.23 -2.48
C LYS A 177 -15.84 6.03 -3.67
N PRO A 178 -17.10 6.53 -3.65
CA PRO A 178 -17.96 6.45 -4.85
C PRO A 178 -17.39 7.22 -6.04
N GLU A 179 -16.71 8.35 -5.83
CA GLU A 179 -16.07 9.12 -6.90
C GLU A 179 -14.91 8.32 -7.52
N VAL A 180 -14.11 7.65 -6.70
CA VAL A 180 -13.03 6.77 -7.16
C VAL A 180 -13.59 5.63 -8.02
N ARG A 181 -14.65 4.94 -7.58
CA ARG A 181 -15.29 3.89 -8.35
C ARG A 181 -15.90 4.39 -9.66
N LYS A 182 -16.50 5.58 -9.63
CA LYS A 182 -17.04 6.22 -10.83
C LYS A 182 -15.93 6.47 -11.86
N ILE A 183 -14.81 7.05 -11.45
CA ILE A 183 -13.65 7.27 -12.33
C ILE A 183 -13.15 5.94 -12.90
N ALA A 184 -13.02 4.91 -12.09
CA ALA A 184 -12.57 3.60 -12.55
C ALA A 184 -13.50 3.00 -13.61
N SER A 185 -14.81 3.12 -13.42
CA SER A 185 -15.83 2.65 -14.35
C SER A 185 -15.82 3.46 -15.65
N GLU A 186 -15.79 4.79 -15.59
CA GLU A 186 -15.73 5.68 -16.76
C GLU A 186 -14.47 5.45 -17.61
N GLN A 187 -13.36 5.09 -16.95
CA GLN A 187 -12.11 4.76 -17.63
C GLN A 187 -12.01 3.28 -18.06
N ASN A 188 -13.06 2.48 -17.81
CA ASN A 188 -13.09 1.05 -18.08
C ASN A 188 -11.87 0.32 -17.50
N LEU A 189 -11.49 0.65 -16.26
CA LEU A 189 -10.44 -0.06 -15.53
C LEU A 189 -10.98 -1.41 -15.07
N ILE A 190 -10.23 -2.48 -15.27
CA ILE A 190 -10.65 -3.85 -14.91
C ILE A 190 -10.98 -3.99 -13.42
N THR A 191 -10.39 -3.14 -12.58
CA THR A 191 -10.55 -3.13 -11.13
C THR A 191 -11.79 -2.37 -10.63
N ALA A 192 -12.61 -1.78 -11.52
CA ALA A 192 -13.75 -0.91 -11.15
C ALA A 192 -14.73 -1.60 -10.18
N GLU A 193 -15.08 -2.87 -10.45
CA GLU A 193 -16.01 -3.67 -9.64
C GLU A 193 -15.32 -4.51 -8.58
N LYS A 194 -13.98 -4.49 -8.52
CA LYS A 194 -13.21 -5.28 -7.55
C LYS A 194 -13.53 -4.83 -6.12
N ARG A 195 -13.78 -5.79 -5.25
CA ARG A 195 -14.02 -5.52 -3.83
C ARG A 195 -12.77 -4.99 -3.16
N ASP A 196 -12.94 -4.15 -2.13
CA ASP A 196 -11.82 -3.67 -1.33
C ASP A 196 -11.14 -4.86 -0.64
N SER A 197 -9.82 -4.84 -0.59
CA SER A 197 -9.04 -5.85 0.12
C SER A 197 -9.41 -5.84 1.61
N GLN A 198 -9.59 -7.03 2.17
CA GLN A 198 -9.87 -7.24 3.58
C GLN A 198 -8.86 -8.23 4.14
N GLY A 199 -8.37 -7.97 5.34
CA GLY A 199 -7.38 -8.80 6.02
C GLY A 199 -6.08 -8.07 6.29
N LEU A 200 -5.07 -8.81 6.72
CA LEU A 200 -3.72 -8.28 6.90
C LEU A 200 -3.12 -7.86 5.55
N CYS A 201 -2.45 -6.72 5.55
CA CYS A 201 -1.85 -6.14 4.36
C CYS A 201 -0.93 -7.18 3.69
N PHE A 202 -1.25 -7.57 2.45
CA PHE A 202 -0.54 -8.52 1.60
C PHE A 202 -0.54 -10.01 2.02
N ILE A 203 -1.01 -10.37 3.22
CA ILE A 203 -1.17 -11.78 3.62
C ILE A 203 -2.54 -12.32 3.18
N GLY A 204 -3.49 -11.41 2.91
CA GLY A 204 -4.82 -11.78 2.45
C GLY A 204 -5.76 -12.17 3.60
N LYS A 205 -6.80 -12.95 3.27
CA LYS A 205 -7.79 -13.43 4.24
C LYS A 205 -7.25 -14.62 5.02
N VAL A 206 -6.50 -14.36 6.06
CA VAL A 206 -6.11 -15.39 7.02
C VAL A 206 -6.94 -15.26 8.30
N ARG A 207 -7.26 -16.38 8.93
CA ARG A 207 -7.78 -16.38 10.28
C ARG A 207 -6.59 -16.12 11.21
N LEU A 208 -6.52 -14.93 11.76
CA LEU A 208 -5.38 -14.51 12.60
C LEU A 208 -5.02 -15.53 13.69
N PRO A 209 -5.97 -16.15 14.44
CA PRO A 209 -5.63 -17.18 15.42
C PRO A 209 -4.92 -18.39 14.80
N GLU A 210 -5.40 -18.90 13.67
CA GLU A 210 -4.81 -20.05 12.97
C GLU A 210 -3.41 -19.71 12.45
N PHE A 211 -3.25 -18.51 11.92
CA PHE A 211 -1.94 -18.00 11.49
C PHE A 211 -0.95 -17.93 12.67
N LEU A 212 -1.37 -17.38 13.80
CA LEU A 212 -0.51 -17.25 14.97
C LEU A 212 -0.16 -18.62 15.59
N GLN A 213 -1.10 -19.58 15.60
CA GLN A 213 -0.90 -20.92 16.17
C GLN A 213 0.13 -21.76 15.42
N GLN A 214 0.54 -21.37 14.25
CA GLN A 214 1.63 -22.04 13.53
C GLN A 214 2.98 -21.91 14.25
N GLN A 215 3.19 -20.84 15.01
CA GLN A 215 4.42 -20.60 15.78
C GLN A 215 4.17 -20.40 17.28
N LEU A 216 2.95 -20.08 17.69
CA LEU A 216 2.61 -19.77 19.06
C LEU A 216 1.63 -20.81 19.62
N ALA A 217 2.04 -21.48 20.68
CA ALA A 217 1.12 -22.35 21.42
C ALA A 217 0.04 -21.50 22.10
N PRO A 218 -1.25 -21.90 22.03
CA PRO A 218 -2.31 -21.23 22.78
C PRO A 218 -2.04 -21.35 24.29
N LYS A 219 -2.31 -20.25 25.00
CA LYS A 219 -2.22 -20.20 26.47
C LYS A 219 -3.53 -19.69 27.03
N ASP A 220 -4.00 -20.33 28.10
CA ASP A 220 -5.14 -19.83 28.85
C ASP A 220 -4.75 -18.51 29.54
N GLY A 221 -5.58 -17.50 29.39
CA GLY A 221 -5.46 -16.23 30.09
C GLY A 221 -6.24 -16.23 31.39
N ILE A 222 -5.81 -15.45 32.38
CA ILE A 222 -6.59 -15.16 33.57
C ILE A 222 -7.42 -13.91 33.24
N ILE A 223 -8.76 -14.03 33.42
CA ILE A 223 -9.70 -12.90 33.28
C ILE A 223 -9.89 -12.26 34.66
#